data_515780d4174341dafc9d2083d7e2ac82
#
_entry.id   515780d4174341dafc9d2083d7e2ac82
#
_cell.length_a   1.000
_cell.length_b   1.000
_cell.length_c   1.000
_cell.angle_alpha   90.00
_cell.angle_beta   90.00
_cell.angle_gamma   90.00
#
_symmetry.space_group_name_H-M   'P 1'
#
loop_
_entity.id
_entity.type
_entity.pdbx_description
1 polymer ?
#
loop_
_entity_poly.entity_id
_entity_poly.type
_entity_poly.pdbx_seq_one_letter_code
_entity_poly.pdbx_strand_id
1 'polypeptide(L)'
;ALMEALRFPQDYDGIIAGAPAFKFQEFNPWTLHVHRAQQANPLDHESLKILGAASRKSCDLLDGVEDGVINDPRQCTADKFDLTKLECRQGQTSGCLTAAQIETARTMYTDLVDSDGAVLSPGVMPGAEDTGDWAVWLIGDSDYNAYLGLEEGPLNGLVLQNFENLLYPISVDLDAFDPIADRGKFDTVAAFMDIDSAD
;
A
#
# COMPACT_ATOMS: atom_id res chain seq x y z
N ALA A 1 -5.82 -18.50 8.68
CA ALA A 1 -4.81 -18.84 9.70
C ALA A 1 -5.05 -18.07 11.01
N LEU A 2 -5.04 -16.72 11.01
CA LEU A 2 -5.23 -15.94 12.24
C LEU A 2 -6.62 -16.16 12.87
N MET A 3 -7.70 -16.14 12.07
CA MET A 3 -9.06 -16.44 12.55
C MET A 3 -9.21 -17.85 13.06
N GLU A 4 -8.52 -18.83 12.46
CA GLU A 4 -8.48 -20.21 12.98
C GLU A 4 -7.84 -20.25 14.37
N ALA A 5 -6.72 -19.54 14.55
CA ALA A 5 -6.06 -19.46 15.85
C ALA A 5 -6.95 -18.84 16.93
N LEU A 6 -7.75 -17.83 16.57
CA LEU A 6 -8.66 -17.14 17.50
C LEU A 6 -9.92 -17.98 17.82
N ARG A 7 -10.60 -18.47 16.79
CA ARG A 7 -11.90 -19.13 16.95
C ARG A 7 -11.80 -20.59 17.36
N PHE A 8 -10.72 -21.26 16.96
CA PHE A 8 -10.52 -22.69 17.18
C PHE A 8 -9.12 -23.00 17.75
N PRO A 9 -8.74 -22.39 18.90
CA PRO A 9 -7.38 -22.50 19.44
C PRO A 9 -7.01 -23.94 19.88
N GLN A 10 -7.98 -24.84 19.98
CA GLN A 10 -7.77 -26.23 20.38
C GLN A 10 -7.54 -27.18 19.19
N ASP A 11 -7.71 -26.70 17.95
CA ASP A 11 -7.63 -27.55 16.76
C ASP A 11 -6.21 -27.73 16.25
N TYR A 12 -5.27 -26.87 16.70
CA TYR A 12 -3.89 -26.84 16.23
C TYR A 12 -2.89 -26.64 17.37
N ASP A 13 -1.77 -27.35 17.33
CA ASP A 13 -0.65 -27.14 18.25
C ASP A 13 0.17 -25.89 17.91
N GLY A 14 0.06 -25.39 16.69
CA GLY A 14 0.73 -24.17 16.22
C GLY A 14 0.27 -23.76 14.83
N ILE A 15 0.27 -22.45 14.58
CA ILE A 15 -0.13 -21.86 13.29
C ILE A 15 0.95 -20.90 12.85
N ILE A 16 1.38 -21.01 11.58
CA ILE A 16 2.24 -20.04 10.92
C ILE A 16 1.40 -19.25 9.91
N ALA A 17 1.34 -17.94 10.07
CA ALA A 17 0.68 -17.03 9.15
C ALA A 17 1.69 -16.08 8.55
N GLY A 18 2.05 -16.29 7.27
CA GLY A 18 2.97 -15.42 6.54
C GLY A 18 2.22 -14.27 5.86
N ALA A 19 2.62 -13.02 6.15
CA ALA A 19 2.06 -11.80 5.57
C ALA A 19 0.52 -11.78 5.50
N PRO A 20 -0.20 -12.07 6.60
CA PRO A 20 -1.65 -12.18 6.58
C PRO A 20 -2.30 -10.80 6.43
N ALA A 21 -3.22 -10.65 5.47
CA ALA A 21 -4.16 -9.54 5.47
C ALA A 21 -5.21 -9.80 6.56
N PHE A 22 -5.36 -8.90 7.52
CA PHE A 22 -6.18 -9.14 8.71
C PHE A 22 -7.10 -7.99 9.10
N LYS A 23 -6.94 -6.81 8.51
CA LYS A 23 -7.78 -5.64 8.76
C LYS A 23 -8.32 -5.10 7.44
N PHE A 24 -9.34 -5.79 6.93
CA PHE A 24 -9.92 -5.46 5.63
C PHE A 24 -10.63 -4.11 5.60
N GLN A 25 -11.23 -3.71 6.72
CA GLN A 25 -11.87 -2.42 6.88
C GLN A 25 -10.88 -1.24 6.77
N GLU A 26 -9.63 -1.46 7.18
CA GLU A 26 -8.58 -0.43 7.12
C GLU A 26 -7.82 -0.50 5.79
N PHE A 27 -7.44 -1.69 5.37
CA PHE A 27 -6.60 -1.93 4.20
C PHE A 27 -7.28 -1.55 2.88
N ASN A 28 -8.54 -1.94 2.65
CA ASN A 28 -9.20 -1.68 1.38
C ASN A 28 -9.42 -0.19 1.08
N PRO A 29 -9.89 0.66 2.01
CA PRO A 29 -9.96 2.10 1.79
C PRO A 29 -8.61 2.72 1.42
N TRP A 30 -7.53 2.29 2.07
CA TRP A 30 -6.18 2.75 1.75
C TRP A 30 -5.74 2.33 0.34
N THR A 31 -5.98 1.08 -0.07
CA THR A 31 -5.64 0.62 -1.43
C THR A 31 -6.38 1.42 -2.50
N LEU A 32 -7.66 1.76 -2.28
CA LEU A 32 -8.40 2.63 -3.18
C LEU A 32 -7.83 4.04 -3.24
N HIS A 33 -7.39 4.59 -2.11
CA HIS A 33 -6.76 5.91 -2.06
C HIS A 33 -5.46 5.96 -2.88
N VAL A 34 -4.59 4.95 -2.72
CA VAL A 34 -3.37 4.78 -3.51
C VAL A 34 -3.69 4.57 -4.99
N HIS A 35 -4.67 3.73 -5.31
CA HIS A 35 -5.10 3.47 -6.68
C HIS A 35 -5.51 4.75 -7.42
N ARG A 36 -6.31 5.61 -6.79
CA ARG A 36 -6.72 6.89 -7.38
C ARG A 36 -5.53 7.83 -7.63
N ALA A 37 -4.59 7.90 -6.70
CA ALA A 37 -3.38 8.70 -6.88
C ALA A 37 -2.56 8.17 -8.07
N GLN A 38 -2.43 6.85 -8.16
CA GLN A 38 -1.73 6.16 -9.25
C GLN A 38 -2.43 6.35 -10.62
N GLN A 39 -3.76 6.31 -10.67
CA GLN A 39 -4.50 6.61 -11.89
C GLN A 39 -4.32 8.06 -12.35
N ALA A 40 -4.32 9.00 -11.42
CA ALA A 40 -4.19 10.42 -11.75
C ALA A 40 -2.78 10.78 -12.23
N ASN A 41 -1.74 10.25 -11.58
CA ASN A 41 -0.34 10.57 -11.88
C ASN A 41 0.51 9.30 -11.66
N PRO A 42 0.62 8.43 -12.67
CA PRO A 42 1.21 7.12 -12.50
C PRO A 42 2.71 7.17 -12.20
N LEU A 43 3.12 6.39 -11.24
CA LEU A 43 4.49 5.94 -11.08
C LEU A 43 4.69 4.69 -11.97
N ASP A 44 5.90 4.55 -12.50
CA ASP A 44 6.34 3.42 -13.29
C ASP A 44 7.58 2.75 -12.65
N HIS A 45 8.10 1.70 -13.27
CA HIS A 45 9.29 1.01 -12.78
C HIS A 45 10.52 1.92 -12.62
N GLU A 46 10.66 2.95 -13.48
CA GLU A 46 11.76 3.90 -13.35
C GLU A 46 11.56 4.79 -12.12
N SER A 47 10.33 5.22 -11.87
CA SER A 47 9.96 5.95 -10.66
C SER A 47 10.28 5.14 -9.39
N LEU A 48 9.96 3.84 -9.38
CA LEU A 48 10.28 2.97 -8.25
C LEU A 48 11.78 2.82 -8.03
N LYS A 49 12.59 2.72 -9.09
CA LYS A 49 14.06 2.71 -8.96
C LYS A 49 14.61 4.00 -8.37
N ILE A 50 14.05 5.15 -8.79
CA ILE A 50 14.43 6.46 -8.24
C ILE A 50 14.12 6.51 -6.75
N LEU A 51 12.91 6.10 -6.36
CA LEU A 51 12.48 6.06 -4.95
C LEU A 51 13.34 5.11 -4.13
N GLY A 52 13.54 3.86 -4.58
CA GLY A 52 14.32 2.85 -3.88
C GLY A 52 15.79 3.23 -3.72
N ALA A 53 16.42 3.79 -4.77
CA ALA A 53 17.78 4.30 -4.67
C ALA A 53 17.89 5.45 -3.67
N ALA A 54 16.90 6.35 -3.64
CA ALA A 54 16.90 7.50 -2.75
C ALA A 54 16.61 7.12 -1.29
N SER A 55 15.69 6.18 -1.03
CA SER A 55 15.38 5.70 0.31
C SER A 55 16.60 4.99 0.93
N ARG A 56 17.22 4.06 0.20
CA ARG A 56 18.46 3.40 0.67
C ARG A 56 19.58 4.39 0.88
N LYS A 57 19.85 5.30 -0.08
CA LYS A 57 20.89 6.32 0.10
C LYS A 57 20.69 7.19 1.34
N SER A 58 19.44 7.42 1.73
CA SER A 58 19.12 8.27 2.88
C SER A 58 19.14 7.51 4.20
N CYS A 59 18.85 6.23 4.21
CA CYS A 59 18.47 5.51 5.42
C CYS A 59 19.26 4.22 5.68
N ASP A 60 19.98 3.67 4.68
CA ASP A 60 20.75 2.43 4.80
C ASP A 60 21.73 2.50 6.00
N LEU A 61 22.51 3.56 6.09
CA LEU A 61 23.53 3.73 7.13
C LEU A 61 22.97 4.04 8.53
N LEU A 62 21.66 4.08 8.73
CA LEU A 62 21.08 4.41 10.05
C LEU A 62 21.35 3.34 11.12
N ASP A 63 21.60 2.12 10.73
CA ASP A 63 21.97 1.02 11.63
C ASP A 63 23.50 0.87 11.78
N GLY A 64 24.29 1.67 11.02
CA GLY A 64 25.76 1.65 11.03
C GLY A 64 26.40 0.74 9.98
N VAL A 65 25.61 0.10 9.11
CA VAL A 65 26.08 -0.78 8.03
C VAL A 65 25.56 -0.25 6.69
N GLU A 66 26.43 -0.21 5.67
CA GLU A 66 26.05 0.17 4.29
C GLU A 66 25.97 -1.10 3.46
N ASP A 67 24.82 -1.77 3.45
CA ASP A 67 24.62 -3.07 2.79
C ASP A 67 23.42 -3.10 1.82
N GLY A 68 22.76 -1.96 1.60
CA GLY A 68 21.59 -1.83 0.73
C GLY A 68 20.28 -2.21 1.41
N VAL A 69 20.29 -2.47 2.73
CA VAL A 69 19.11 -2.84 3.52
C VAL A 69 18.81 -1.78 4.58
N ILE A 70 17.59 -1.30 4.61
CA ILE A 70 17.12 -0.45 5.71
C ILE A 70 16.58 -1.36 6.81
N ASN A 71 17.39 -1.64 7.80
CA ASN A 71 17.11 -2.63 8.85
C ASN A 71 15.89 -2.27 9.72
N ASP A 72 15.72 -1.00 10.04
CA ASP A 72 14.51 -0.48 10.68
C ASP A 72 13.91 0.68 9.88
N PRO A 73 12.99 0.40 8.93
CA PRO A 73 12.43 1.43 8.05
C PRO A 73 11.63 2.51 8.79
N ARG A 74 11.19 2.27 10.03
CA ARG A 74 10.51 3.28 10.87
C ARG A 74 11.43 4.45 11.22
N GLN A 75 12.74 4.23 11.17
CA GLN A 75 13.73 5.29 11.38
C GLN A 75 13.98 6.14 10.14
N CYS A 76 13.51 5.68 8.96
CA CYS A 76 13.62 6.39 7.70
C CYS A 76 12.47 7.39 7.54
N THR A 77 12.47 8.38 8.39
CA THR A 77 11.41 9.41 8.49
C THR A 77 11.51 10.46 7.38
N ALA A 78 10.46 11.25 7.17
CA ALA A 78 10.38 12.24 6.10
C ALA A 78 11.47 13.35 6.17
N ASP A 79 12.04 13.62 7.34
CA ASP A 79 13.17 14.52 7.49
C ASP A 79 14.50 13.93 6.97
N LYS A 80 14.62 12.61 6.92
CA LYS A 80 15.77 11.89 6.37
C LYS A 80 15.58 11.56 4.90
N PHE A 81 14.43 11.01 4.54
CA PHE A 81 14.02 10.69 3.18
C PHE A 81 13.03 11.73 2.65
N ASP A 82 13.57 12.84 2.16
CA ASP A 82 12.79 13.97 1.66
C ASP A 82 12.48 13.79 0.16
N LEU A 83 11.24 13.44 -0.16
CA LEU A 83 10.75 13.22 -1.52
C LEU A 83 10.91 14.46 -2.41
N THR A 84 10.86 15.68 -1.86
CA THR A 84 10.96 16.91 -2.67
C THR A 84 12.31 17.05 -3.36
N LYS A 85 13.36 16.38 -2.84
CA LYS A 85 14.69 16.34 -3.46
C LYS A 85 14.75 15.54 -4.75
N LEU A 86 13.73 14.73 -5.01
CA LEU A 86 13.62 13.91 -6.21
C LEU A 86 12.88 14.63 -7.35
N GLU A 87 12.35 15.84 -7.10
CA GLU A 87 11.60 16.60 -8.09
C GLU A 87 12.50 17.01 -9.26
N CYS A 88 11.95 16.89 -10.47
CA CYS A 88 12.63 17.31 -11.70
C CYS A 88 12.91 18.81 -11.70
N ARG A 89 14.16 19.17 -11.98
CA ARG A 89 14.54 20.56 -12.21
C ARG A 89 14.07 21.01 -13.58
N GLN A 90 14.00 22.33 -13.79
CA GLN A 90 13.61 22.89 -15.07
C GLN A 90 14.46 22.30 -16.23
N GLY A 91 13.79 21.67 -17.18
CA GLY A 91 14.41 21.02 -18.34
C GLY A 91 14.94 19.60 -18.10
N GLN A 92 14.84 19.08 -16.89
CA GLN A 92 15.17 17.68 -16.59
C GLN A 92 13.97 16.78 -16.93
N THR A 93 14.22 15.67 -17.66
CA THR A 93 13.17 14.75 -18.13
C THR A 93 13.40 13.28 -17.73
N SER A 94 14.49 12.99 -16.99
CA SER A 94 14.81 11.63 -16.56
C SER A 94 15.61 11.64 -15.25
N GLY A 95 15.57 10.53 -14.50
CA GLY A 95 16.24 10.41 -13.22
C GLY A 95 15.66 11.32 -12.14
N CYS A 96 14.41 11.70 -12.28
CA CYS A 96 13.66 12.55 -11.36
C CYS A 96 12.16 12.24 -11.45
N LEU A 97 11.37 12.74 -10.51
CA LEU A 97 9.93 12.64 -10.50
C LEU A 97 9.29 14.01 -10.77
N THR A 98 8.16 14.03 -11.45
CA THR A 98 7.35 15.26 -11.54
C THR A 98 6.77 15.61 -10.18
N ALA A 99 6.38 16.87 -9.96
CA ALA A 99 5.69 17.27 -8.71
C ALA A 99 4.44 16.42 -8.46
N ALA A 100 3.70 16.06 -9.50
CA ALA A 100 2.52 15.22 -9.41
C ALA A 100 2.86 13.76 -9.01
N GLN A 101 3.93 13.19 -9.55
CA GLN A 101 4.43 11.87 -9.14
C GLN A 101 4.96 11.86 -7.69
N ILE A 102 5.56 12.96 -7.23
CA ILE A 102 5.93 13.14 -5.82
C ILE A 102 4.71 13.02 -4.91
N GLU A 103 3.58 13.62 -5.28
CA GLU A 103 2.34 13.51 -4.49
C GLU A 103 1.77 12.08 -4.50
N THR A 104 1.85 11.39 -5.64
CA THR A 104 1.48 9.96 -5.69
C THR A 104 2.37 9.11 -4.77
N ALA A 105 3.69 9.30 -4.82
CA ALA A 105 4.61 8.62 -3.91
C ALA A 105 4.31 8.96 -2.44
N ARG A 106 4.04 10.25 -2.16
CA ARG A 106 3.66 10.70 -0.80
C ARG A 106 2.42 9.99 -0.29
N THR A 107 1.41 9.80 -1.14
CA THR A 107 0.18 9.05 -0.80
C THR A 107 0.49 7.62 -0.36
N MET A 108 1.48 6.97 -0.96
CA MET A 108 1.87 5.60 -0.59
C MET A 108 2.57 5.54 0.77
N TYR A 109 3.43 6.51 1.09
CA TYR A 109 4.18 6.54 2.36
C TYR A 109 3.39 7.12 3.53
N THR A 110 2.28 7.81 3.27
CA THR A 110 1.52 8.52 4.31
C THR A 110 0.36 7.68 4.82
N ASP A 111 0.16 7.72 6.13
CA ASP A 111 -0.99 7.09 6.76
C ASP A 111 -2.30 7.68 6.23
N LEU A 112 -3.29 6.83 6.01
CA LEU A 112 -4.67 7.25 5.84
C LEU A 112 -5.25 7.56 7.22
N VAL A 113 -5.68 8.79 7.42
CA VAL A 113 -6.24 9.26 8.69
C VAL A 113 -7.68 9.74 8.51
N ASP A 114 -8.49 9.62 9.54
CA ASP A 114 -9.84 10.20 9.56
C ASP A 114 -9.85 11.70 9.90
N SER A 115 -11.05 12.28 9.98
CA SER A 115 -11.23 13.70 10.28
C SER A 115 -10.72 14.11 11.67
N ASP A 116 -10.59 13.17 12.59
CA ASP A 116 -10.13 13.39 13.96
C ASP A 116 -8.62 13.13 14.10
N GLY A 117 -7.97 12.71 13.00
CA GLY A 117 -6.54 12.41 12.94
C GLY A 117 -6.19 10.99 13.41
N ALA A 118 -7.18 10.12 13.62
CA ALA A 118 -6.90 8.72 13.94
C ALA A 118 -6.42 7.97 12.69
N VAL A 119 -5.35 7.18 12.84
CA VAL A 119 -4.80 6.37 11.75
C VAL A 119 -5.76 5.24 11.42
N LEU A 120 -6.26 5.23 10.19
CA LEU A 120 -7.12 4.17 9.65
C LEU A 120 -6.29 3.05 9.03
N SER A 121 -5.26 3.44 8.28
CA SER A 121 -4.29 2.48 7.72
C SER A 121 -2.91 3.14 7.65
N PRO A 122 -1.85 2.47 8.07
CA PRO A 122 -0.50 3.00 7.89
C PRO A 122 -0.11 3.01 6.41
N GLY A 123 0.70 3.99 6.04
CA GLY A 123 1.41 4.00 4.76
C GLY A 123 2.47 2.89 4.71
N VAL A 124 2.97 2.61 3.52
CA VAL A 124 4.05 1.65 3.34
C VAL A 124 5.39 2.23 3.77
N MET A 125 6.27 1.36 4.24
CA MET A 125 7.59 1.75 4.70
C MET A 125 8.58 1.83 3.52
N PRO A 126 9.58 2.76 3.57
CA PRO A 126 10.63 2.84 2.56
C PRO A 126 11.62 1.67 2.65
N GLY A 127 12.28 1.37 1.52
CA GLY A 127 13.37 0.41 1.41
C GLY A 127 13.12 -0.78 0.48
N ALA A 128 11.87 -0.99 0.01
CA ALA A 128 11.47 -2.10 -0.85
C ALA A 128 10.85 -1.66 -2.19
N GLU A 129 10.98 -0.41 -2.56
CA GLU A 129 10.28 0.21 -3.69
C GLU A 129 10.57 -0.48 -5.03
N ASP A 130 11.81 -0.89 -5.26
CA ASP A 130 12.30 -1.50 -6.50
C ASP A 130 12.58 -3.01 -6.38
N THR A 131 12.09 -3.67 -5.34
CA THR A 131 12.26 -5.11 -5.12
C THR A 131 11.21 -5.99 -5.83
N GLY A 132 10.20 -5.38 -6.47
CA GLY A 132 9.15 -6.05 -7.21
C GLY A 132 7.78 -5.99 -6.55
N ASP A 133 7.68 -5.98 -5.22
CA ASP A 133 6.39 -5.96 -4.52
C ASP A 133 5.58 -4.69 -4.81
N TRP A 134 6.22 -3.52 -4.82
CA TRP A 134 5.56 -2.29 -5.19
C TRP A 134 5.10 -2.28 -6.65
N ALA A 135 5.87 -2.89 -7.54
CA ALA A 135 5.49 -3.03 -8.94
C ALA A 135 4.16 -3.79 -9.07
N VAL A 136 4.02 -4.87 -8.32
CA VAL A 136 2.82 -5.71 -8.32
C VAL A 136 1.67 -5.04 -7.57
N TRP A 137 1.91 -4.62 -6.32
CA TRP A 137 0.83 -4.26 -5.41
C TRP A 137 0.41 -2.79 -5.47
N LEU A 138 1.31 -1.88 -5.86
CA LEU A 138 1.04 -0.45 -5.82
C LEU A 138 0.94 0.21 -7.19
N ILE A 139 1.76 -0.21 -8.19
CA ILE A 139 1.68 0.36 -9.53
C ILE A 139 1.00 -0.55 -10.56
N GLY A 140 0.80 -1.83 -10.24
CA GLY A 140 0.12 -2.78 -11.10
C GLY A 140 0.95 -3.19 -12.30
N ASP A 141 1.94 -4.06 -12.10
CA ASP A 141 2.73 -4.65 -13.15
C ASP A 141 1.84 -5.45 -14.11
N SER A 142 1.81 -5.07 -15.39
CA SER A 142 0.97 -5.67 -16.41
C SER A 142 1.30 -7.16 -16.63
N ASP A 143 2.57 -7.56 -16.50
CA ASP A 143 2.98 -8.95 -16.69
C ASP A 143 2.43 -9.85 -15.57
N TYR A 144 2.41 -9.34 -14.34
CA TYR A 144 1.83 -10.07 -13.21
C TYR A 144 0.30 -10.10 -13.26
N ASN A 145 -0.33 -9.00 -13.64
CA ASN A 145 -1.77 -8.94 -13.85
C ASN A 145 -2.20 -9.91 -14.95
N ALA A 146 -1.47 -9.97 -16.06
CA ALA A 146 -1.72 -10.95 -17.13
C ALA A 146 -1.56 -12.41 -16.65
N TYR A 147 -0.55 -12.69 -15.80
CA TYR A 147 -0.37 -14.01 -15.20
C TYR A 147 -1.55 -14.41 -14.30
N LEU A 148 -2.14 -13.46 -13.58
CA LEU A 148 -3.32 -13.68 -12.73
C LEU A 148 -4.64 -13.66 -13.51
N GLY A 149 -4.62 -13.36 -14.81
CA GLY A 149 -5.83 -13.20 -15.63
C GLY A 149 -6.63 -11.93 -15.29
N LEU A 150 -5.97 -10.92 -14.70
CA LEU A 150 -6.57 -9.64 -14.38
C LEU A 150 -6.45 -8.67 -15.55
N GLU A 151 -7.41 -7.75 -15.69
CA GLU A 151 -7.34 -6.69 -16.71
C GLU A 151 -6.18 -5.73 -16.43
N GLU A 152 -5.61 -5.14 -17.50
CA GLU A 152 -4.51 -4.20 -17.41
C GLU A 152 -4.86 -2.97 -16.57
N GLY A 153 -3.97 -2.61 -15.68
CA GLY A 153 -4.05 -1.38 -14.89
C GLY A 153 -3.57 -1.55 -13.45
N PRO A 154 -3.12 -0.47 -12.81
CA PRO A 154 -2.59 -0.52 -11.47
C PRO A 154 -3.67 -0.99 -10.50
N LEU A 155 -3.49 -2.17 -9.91
CA LEU A 155 -4.39 -2.79 -8.92
C LEU A 155 -5.87 -2.93 -9.35
N ASN A 156 -6.22 -2.54 -10.58
CA ASN A 156 -7.60 -2.49 -11.05
C ASN A 156 -8.32 -3.81 -10.78
N GLY A 157 -7.71 -4.94 -11.12
CA GLY A 157 -8.29 -6.24 -10.87
C GLY A 157 -8.42 -6.56 -9.38
N LEU A 158 -7.36 -6.34 -8.58
CA LEU A 158 -7.37 -6.69 -7.16
C LEU A 158 -8.24 -5.75 -6.33
N VAL A 159 -8.17 -4.44 -6.54
CA VAL A 159 -9.01 -3.47 -5.82
C VAL A 159 -10.47 -3.67 -6.18
N LEU A 160 -10.81 -3.72 -7.48
CA LEU A 160 -12.17 -3.96 -7.96
C LEU A 160 -12.70 -5.30 -7.46
N GLN A 161 -11.93 -6.37 -7.62
CA GLN A 161 -12.33 -7.71 -7.22
C GLN A 161 -12.51 -7.81 -5.70
N ASN A 162 -11.66 -7.18 -4.91
CA ASN A 162 -11.82 -7.13 -3.46
C ASN A 162 -13.08 -6.34 -3.08
N PHE A 163 -13.30 -5.17 -3.65
CA PHE A 163 -14.50 -4.38 -3.36
C PHE A 163 -15.77 -5.11 -3.80
N GLU A 164 -15.82 -5.67 -5.01
CA GLU A 164 -16.97 -6.41 -5.50
C GLU A 164 -17.23 -7.68 -4.68
N ASN A 165 -16.20 -8.47 -4.39
CA ASN A 165 -16.36 -9.73 -3.66
C ASN A 165 -16.65 -9.53 -2.17
N LEU A 166 -16.00 -8.56 -1.53
CA LEU A 166 -16.14 -8.33 -0.09
C LEU A 166 -17.43 -7.57 0.24
N LEU A 167 -17.88 -6.69 -0.63
CA LEU A 167 -19.08 -5.89 -0.39
C LEU A 167 -20.35 -6.50 -1.01
N TYR A 168 -20.25 -7.65 -1.70
CA TYR A 168 -21.44 -8.34 -2.22
C TYR A 168 -22.48 -8.60 -1.10
N PRO A 169 -23.78 -8.34 -1.32
CA PRO A 169 -24.42 -7.93 -2.60
C PRO A 169 -24.49 -6.42 -2.83
N ILE A 170 -23.72 -5.60 -2.13
CA ILE A 170 -23.74 -4.15 -2.28
C ILE A 170 -22.96 -3.80 -3.54
N SER A 171 -23.61 -3.20 -4.52
CA SER A 171 -22.93 -2.60 -5.67
C SER A 171 -22.26 -1.30 -5.22
N VAL A 172 -20.97 -1.16 -5.47
CA VAL A 172 -20.18 0.01 -5.09
C VAL A 172 -19.70 0.72 -6.36
N ASP A 173 -20.04 1.99 -6.46
CA ASP A 173 -19.40 2.89 -7.40
C ASP A 173 -18.07 3.34 -6.80
N LEU A 174 -16.97 2.81 -7.34
CA LEU A 174 -15.63 3.10 -6.84
C LEU A 174 -15.20 4.54 -7.09
N ASP A 175 -15.75 5.21 -8.10
CA ASP A 175 -15.45 6.63 -8.34
C ASP A 175 -16.10 7.52 -7.27
N ALA A 176 -17.26 7.14 -6.79
CA ALA A 176 -18.02 7.86 -5.77
C ALA A 176 -17.70 7.40 -4.33
N PHE A 177 -17.00 6.29 -4.13
CA PHE A 177 -16.68 5.75 -2.81
C PHE A 177 -15.69 6.65 -2.07
N ASP A 178 -16.05 7.13 -0.87
CA ASP A 178 -15.15 7.87 -0.01
C ASP A 178 -14.41 6.90 0.94
N PRO A 179 -13.06 6.79 0.84
CA PRO A 179 -12.29 5.84 1.65
C PRO A 179 -12.42 6.04 3.16
N ILE A 180 -12.80 7.22 3.60
CA ILE A 180 -12.97 7.57 5.02
C ILE A 180 -14.44 7.44 5.43
N ALA A 181 -15.33 8.15 4.72
CA ALA A 181 -16.74 8.22 5.08
C ALA A 181 -17.49 6.89 4.84
N ASP A 182 -17.11 6.15 3.79
CA ASP A 182 -17.78 4.92 3.39
C ASP A 182 -17.16 3.63 3.98
N ARG A 183 -16.09 3.75 4.76
CA ARG A 183 -15.38 2.59 5.33
C ARG A 183 -16.30 1.63 6.11
N GLY A 184 -17.33 2.15 6.76
CA GLY A 184 -18.32 1.35 7.48
C GLY A 184 -19.09 0.35 6.62
N LYS A 185 -19.04 0.48 5.28
CA LYS A 185 -19.56 -0.53 4.36
C LYS A 185 -18.83 -1.88 4.48
N PHE A 186 -17.62 -1.87 5.01
CA PHE A 186 -16.83 -3.09 5.29
C PHE A 186 -17.13 -3.71 6.66
N ASP A 187 -17.96 -3.10 7.52
CA ASP A 187 -18.20 -3.57 8.90
C ASP A 187 -18.67 -5.05 8.94
N THR A 188 -19.52 -5.45 7.99
CA THR A 188 -19.98 -6.84 7.91
C THR A 188 -18.84 -7.81 7.60
N VAL A 189 -17.93 -7.41 6.73
CA VAL A 189 -16.74 -8.20 6.37
C VAL A 189 -15.74 -8.17 7.53
N ALA A 190 -15.51 -7.00 8.12
CA ALA A 190 -14.64 -6.84 9.29
C ALA A 190 -15.08 -7.74 10.44
N ALA A 191 -16.37 -7.76 10.78
CA ALA A 191 -16.93 -8.62 11.81
C ALA A 191 -16.68 -10.13 11.58
N PHE A 192 -16.45 -10.53 10.33
CA PHE A 192 -16.18 -11.92 9.98
C PHE A 192 -14.69 -12.21 9.75
N MET A 193 -13.94 -11.28 9.16
CA MET A 193 -12.57 -11.50 8.67
C MET A 193 -11.50 -10.81 9.50
N ASP A 194 -11.82 -9.68 10.14
CA ASP A 194 -10.84 -8.95 10.93
C ASP A 194 -10.66 -9.62 12.31
N ILE A 195 -9.42 -9.80 12.69
CA ILE A 195 -9.09 -10.57 13.88
C ILE A 195 -9.42 -9.88 15.20
N ASP A 196 -9.50 -8.56 15.19
CA ASP A 196 -9.86 -7.75 16.35
C ASP A 196 -11.38 -7.65 16.59
N SER A 197 -12.20 -8.18 15.68
CA SER A 197 -13.65 -8.29 15.81
C SER A 197 -14.13 -9.68 16.29
N ALA A 198 -13.21 -10.56 16.63
CA ALA A 198 -13.52 -11.94 17.04
C ALA A 198 -13.76 -12.06 18.57
N ASP A 199 -14.66 -11.25 19.15
CA ASP A 199 -15.15 -11.39 20.52
C ASP A 199 -16.16 -12.53 20.69
#